data_a8cc6e9dec395a16264d1b7b3b13238c
#
_entry.id   a8cc6e9dec395a16264d1b7b3b13238c
#
_cell.length_a   1.000
_cell.length_b   1.000
_cell.length_c   1.000
_cell.angle_alpha   90.00
_cell.angle_beta   90.00
_cell.angle_gamma   90.00
#
_symmetry.space_group_name_H-M   'P 1'
#
loop_
_entity.id
_entity.type
_entity.pdbx_description
1 polymer ?
#
loop_
_entity_poly.entity_id
_entity_poly.type
_entity_poly.pdbx_seq_one_letter_code
_entity_poly.pdbx_strand_id
1 'polypeptide(L)'
;FPGNQFSGGYVDHSITSASWTLPDQKTELLDTYTKLLAAEGKTAMAAKLMPGIRFSTSDTGVASAKVSALLVGLQYPIHIGGMISVEHRRQSKVPDFVESLDMLFAQFGDSVARLSGLLSIHLDHPVNAMTAICKRLALPKKAAMEAIDMFEMAIGEDSATAHDVFVAMQEIPFILKTQGTPESKLLALQENMARALTLKWRDYDYAREVKW
;
A
#
# COMPACT_ATOMS: atom_id res chain seq x y z
N PHE A 1 13.40 -0.14 18.86
CA PHE A 1 12.11 -0.50 19.43
C PHE A 1 12.14 -1.97 19.82
N PRO A 2 11.99 -2.32 21.11
CA PRO A 2 11.82 -3.71 21.53
C PRO A 2 10.55 -4.28 20.88
N GLY A 3 10.60 -5.52 20.39
CA GLY A 3 9.47 -6.17 19.73
C GLY A 3 9.45 -6.04 18.20
N ASN A 4 10.21 -5.14 17.61
CA ASN A 4 10.27 -5.02 16.15
C ASN A 4 10.92 -6.26 15.53
N GLN A 5 10.28 -6.79 14.50
CA GLN A 5 10.73 -7.98 13.82
C GLN A 5 11.14 -7.66 12.39
N PHE A 6 12.35 -8.08 12.02
CA PHE A 6 12.79 -8.03 10.63
C PHE A 6 11.89 -8.92 9.77
N SER A 7 11.27 -8.35 8.77
CA SER A 7 10.30 -9.04 7.91
C SER A 7 10.82 -9.33 6.51
N GLY A 8 11.98 -8.84 6.16
CA GLY A 8 12.60 -9.12 4.87
C GLY A 8 13.42 -7.96 4.33
N GLY A 9 14.14 -8.22 3.26
CA GLY A 9 14.93 -7.22 2.56
C GLY A 9 15.34 -7.73 1.19
N TYR A 10 15.87 -6.84 0.37
CA TYR A 10 16.43 -7.18 -0.93
C TYR A 10 17.58 -6.24 -1.28
N VAL A 11 18.39 -6.72 -2.22
CA VAL A 11 19.41 -5.91 -2.88
C VAL A 11 19.15 -5.99 -4.38
N ASP A 12 18.97 -4.83 -5.03
CA ASP A 12 18.78 -4.71 -6.47
C ASP A 12 19.80 -3.72 -7.00
N HIS A 13 20.86 -4.22 -7.61
CA HIS A 13 22.02 -3.45 -8.06
C HIS A 13 22.64 -2.61 -6.93
N SER A 14 22.35 -1.30 -6.94
CA SER A 14 22.86 -0.35 -5.95
C SER A 14 21.83 0.02 -4.86
N ILE A 15 20.65 -0.61 -4.87
CA ILE A 15 19.61 -0.32 -3.90
C ILE A 15 19.49 -1.47 -2.92
N THR A 16 19.64 -1.15 -1.63
CA THR A 16 19.42 -2.07 -0.53
C THR A 16 18.14 -1.67 0.20
N SER A 17 17.28 -2.64 0.51
CA SER A 17 16.05 -2.41 1.26
C SER A 17 15.89 -3.42 2.37
N ALA A 18 15.36 -2.97 3.50
CA ALA A 18 15.00 -3.80 4.63
C ALA A 18 13.65 -3.36 5.21
N SER A 19 12.85 -4.31 5.65
CA SER A 19 11.53 -4.06 6.22
C SER A 19 11.41 -4.68 7.61
N TRP A 20 10.67 -4.01 8.48
CA TRP A 20 10.36 -4.48 9.83
C TRP A 20 8.87 -4.34 10.10
N THR A 21 8.31 -5.31 10.83
CA THR A 21 7.00 -5.17 11.46
C THR A 21 7.14 -4.49 12.82
N LEU A 22 6.10 -3.79 13.25
CA LEU A 22 6.04 -3.02 14.48
C LEU A 22 4.88 -3.54 15.37
N PRO A 23 4.97 -4.77 15.95
CA PRO A 23 3.88 -5.38 16.70
C PRO A 23 3.41 -4.51 17.87
N ASP A 24 4.34 -3.86 18.57
CA ASP A 24 4.04 -3.02 19.75
C ASP A 24 3.20 -1.77 19.39
N GLN A 25 3.23 -1.37 18.12
CA GLN A 25 2.48 -0.22 17.60
C GLN A 25 1.11 -0.61 17.00
N LYS A 26 0.78 -1.91 16.97
CA LYS A 26 -0.45 -2.40 16.32
C LYS A 26 -1.70 -1.76 16.92
N THR A 27 -1.80 -1.75 18.23
CA THR A 27 -2.99 -1.22 18.93
C THR A 27 -3.14 0.28 18.70
N GLU A 28 -2.04 1.03 18.77
CA GLU A 28 -2.07 2.48 18.59
C GLU A 28 -2.44 2.88 17.17
N LEU A 29 -1.83 2.23 16.17
CA LEU A 29 -1.94 2.64 14.77
C LEU A 29 -3.09 1.99 14.01
N LEU A 30 -3.57 0.80 14.42
CA LEU A 30 -4.54 0.01 13.65
C LEU A 30 -5.84 -0.32 14.39
N ASP A 31 -6.01 0.11 15.66
CA ASP A 31 -7.16 -0.30 16.48
C ASP A 31 -8.50 -0.01 15.81
N THR A 32 -8.72 1.23 15.36
CA THR A 32 -9.95 1.64 14.70
C THR A 32 -10.19 0.85 13.41
N TYR A 33 -9.16 0.69 12.58
CA TYR A 33 -9.27 -0.01 11.31
C TYR A 33 -9.57 -1.50 11.51
N THR A 34 -8.90 -2.17 12.45
CA THR A 34 -9.16 -3.59 12.74
C THR A 34 -10.56 -3.82 13.30
N LYS A 35 -11.09 -2.91 14.12
CA LYS A 35 -12.48 -2.95 14.60
C LYS A 35 -13.49 -2.82 13.45
N LEU A 36 -13.26 -1.88 12.53
CA LEU A 36 -14.12 -1.70 11.36
C LEU A 36 -14.08 -2.92 10.44
N LEU A 37 -12.91 -3.49 10.18
CA LEU A 37 -12.78 -4.73 9.41
C LEU A 37 -13.54 -5.90 10.05
N ALA A 38 -13.46 -6.03 11.38
CA ALA A 38 -14.17 -7.06 12.10
C ALA A 38 -15.71 -6.86 12.02
N ALA A 39 -16.18 -5.63 12.08
CA ALA A 39 -17.59 -5.28 11.92
C ALA A 39 -18.11 -5.64 10.51
N GLU A 40 -17.27 -5.52 9.48
CA GLU A 40 -17.55 -5.94 8.10
C GLU A 40 -17.33 -7.45 7.85
N GLY A 41 -17.19 -8.26 8.91
CA GLY A 41 -16.97 -9.69 8.79
C GLY A 41 -15.56 -10.12 8.36
N LYS A 42 -14.61 -9.18 8.20
CA LYS A 42 -13.23 -9.42 7.75
C LYS A 42 -12.28 -9.70 8.92
N THR A 43 -12.73 -10.47 9.90
CA THR A 43 -12.02 -10.76 11.16
C THR A 43 -10.64 -11.40 10.93
N ALA A 44 -10.57 -12.35 9.98
CA ALA A 44 -9.31 -13.02 9.65
C ALA A 44 -8.25 -12.08 9.09
N MET A 45 -8.67 -11.09 8.31
CA MET A 45 -7.81 -10.00 7.81
C MET A 45 -7.35 -9.11 8.97
N ALA A 46 -8.29 -8.64 9.79
CA ALA A 46 -8.00 -7.78 10.94
C ALA A 46 -6.97 -8.39 11.89
N ALA A 47 -7.07 -9.69 12.15
CA ALA A 47 -6.15 -10.39 13.07
C ALA A 47 -4.70 -10.41 12.56
N LYS A 48 -4.49 -10.51 11.25
CA LYS A 48 -3.17 -10.62 10.61
C LYS A 48 -2.46 -9.28 10.41
N LEU A 49 -3.21 -8.18 10.40
CA LEU A 49 -2.63 -6.87 10.08
C LEU A 49 -1.63 -6.40 11.13
N MET A 50 -0.50 -5.88 10.64
CA MET A 50 0.57 -5.28 11.43
C MET A 50 1.05 -4.00 10.75
N PRO A 51 1.35 -2.94 11.50
CA PRO A 51 2.10 -1.82 10.96
C PRO A 51 3.53 -2.24 10.70
N GLY A 52 4.16 -1.63 9.71
CA GLY A 52 5.54 -1.87 9.37
C GLY A 52 6.21 -0.66 8.77
N ILE A 53 7.52 -0.72 8.70
CA ILE A 53 8.36 0.27 8.02
C ILE A 53 9.30 -0.44 7.04
N ARG A 54 9.63 0.26 5.97
CA ARG A 54 10.66 -0.14 5.03
C ARG A 54 11.69 0.99 4.91
N PHE A 55 12.93 0.63 5.10
CA PHE A 55 14.07 1.48 4.79
C PHE A 55 14.68 1.03 3.47
N SER A 56 14.99 1.96 2.58
CA SER A 56 15.75 1.71 1.37
C SER A 56 16.80 2.79 1.17
N THR A 57 17.96 2.37 0.68
CA THR A 57 19.10 3.27 0.42
C THR A 57 19.86 2.81 -0.81
N SER A 58 20.63 3.71 -1.39
CA SER A 58 21.55 3.42 -2.49
C SER A 58 23.00 3.63 -2.04
N ASP A 59 23.81 2.60 -2.16
CA ASP A 59 25.24 2.64 -1.83
C ASP A 59 26.05 3.51 -2.79
N THR A 60 25.53 3.71 -3.99
CA THR A 60 26.18 4.53 -5.04
C THR A 60 25.72 5.98 -5.04
N GLY A 61 24.85 6.39 -4.11
CA GLY A 61 24.30 7.74 -4.05
C GLY A 61 23.33 8.11 -5.18
N VAL A 62 22.91 7.12 -5.99
CA VAL A 62 21.93 7.31 -7.09
C VAL A 62 20.55 7.61 -6.58
N ALA A 63 20.22 7.16 -5.36
CA ALA A 63 18.95 7.43 -4.70
C ALA A 63 19.16 7.87 -3.25
N SER A 64 18.31 8.79 -2.78
CA SER A 64 18.26 9.19 -1.36
C SER A 64 17.84 8.01 -0.48
N ALA A 65 18.24 8.01 0.79
CA ALA A 65 17.68 7.11 1.77
C ALA A 65 16.19 7.42 1.96
N LYS A 66 15.36 6.38 1.94
CA LYS A 66 13.91 6.49 2.06
C LYS A 66 13.40 5.63 3.20
N VAL A 67 12.46 6.15 3.96
CA VAL A 67 11.67 5.38 4.93
C VAL A 67 10.21 5.48 4.54
N SER A 68 9.53 4.36 4.43
CA SER A 68 8.12 4.31 4.05
C SER A 68 7.31 3.45 5.02
N ALA A 69 6.06 3.85 5.20
CA ALA A 69 5.10 3.13 6.01
C ALA A 69 4.48 1.97 5.22
N LEU A 70 4.31 0.83 5.88
CA LEU A 70 3.75 -0.38 5.33
C LEU A 70 2.60 -0.90 6.19
N LEU A 71 1.63 -1.52 5.56
CA LEU A 71 0.67 -2.41 6.20
C LEU A 71 1.02 -3.85 5.80
N VAL A 72 1.31 -4.69 6.78
CA VAL A 72 1.71 -6.09 6.61
C VAL A 72 0.58 -6.99 7.12
N GLY A 73 0.48 -8.22 6.60
CA GLY A 73 -0.52 -9.20 7.03
C GLY A 73 -1.65 -9.42 6.04
N LEU A 74 -1.72 -8.64 4.97
CA LEU A 74 -2.36 -9.02 3.72
C LEU A 74 -1.44 -9.96 2.95
N GLN A 75 -1.89 -10.45 1.81
CA GLN A 75 -1.08 -11.35 0.97
C GLN A 75 0.31 -10.77 0.66
N TYR A 76 0.40 -9.44 0.52
CA TYR A 76 1.64 -8.68 0.33
C TYR A 76 1.66 -7.46 1.24
N PRO A 77 2.86 -6.98 1.63
CA PRO A 77 2.98 -5.69 2.29
C PRO A 77 2.46 -4.58 1.39
N ILE A 78 1.53 -3.79 1.89
CA ILE A 78 0.94 -2.65 1.17
C ILE A 78 1.66 -1.38 1.60
N HIS A 79 2.12 -0.60 0.63
CA HIS A 79 2.52 0.78 0.86
C HIS A 79 1.26 1.64 1.00
N ILE A 80 1.03 2.23 2.17
CA ILE A 80 -0.19 3.01 2.45
C ILE A 80 0.02 4.53 2.45
N GLY A 81 1.13 4.97 1.91
CA GLY A 81 1.49 6.38 1.85
C GLY A 81 2.38 6.80 3.02
N GLY A 82 2.89 8.01 2.92
CA GLY A 82 3.95 8.48 3.81
C GLY A 82 5.31 7.89 3.43
N MET A 83 6.18 8.75 2.95
CA MET A 83 7.57 8.41 2.67
C MET A 83 8.43 9.60 3.03
N ILE A 84 9.45 9.33 3.82
CA ILE A 84 10.49 10.31 4.12
C ILE A 84 11.67 10.00 3.24
N SER A 85 12.18 11.03 2.58
CA SER A 85 13.43 10.98 1.84
C SER A 85 14.48 11.78 2.56
N VAL A 86 15.56 11.13 2.94
CA VAL A 86 16.72 11.78 3.54
C VAL A 86 17.82 11.83 2.50
N GLU A 87 18.15 13.05 2.06
CA GLU A 87 19.28 13.23 1.14
C GLU A 87 20.60 12.92 1.84
N HIS A 88 21.50 12.20 1.17
CA HIS A 88 22.87 11.96 1.64
C HIS A 88 23.70 13.25 1.59
N ARG A 89 23.33 14.24 2.41
CA ARG A 89 24.13 15.45 2.58
C ARG A 89 25.07 15.30 3.77
N ARG A 90 26.29 15.82 3.66
CA ARG A 90 27.30 15.80 4.74
C ARG A 90 26.85 16.46 6.05
N GLN A 91 25.69 17.10 6.08
CA GLN A 91 25.16 17.85 7.23
C GLN A 91 23.85 17.30 7.80
N SER A 92 23.34 16.14 7.31
CA SER A 92 22.14 15.52 7.88
C SER A 92 22.40 15.10 9.32
N LYS A 93 21.63 15.64 10.27
CA LYS A 93 21.77 15.36 11.70
C LYS A 93 20.77 14.31 12.15
N VAL A 94 21.13 13.49 13.13
CA VAL A 94 20.24 12.47 13.72
C VAL A 94 18.93 13.07 14.24
N PRO A 95 18.87 14.27 14.87
CA PRO A 95 17.62 14.89 15.29
C PRO A 95 16.63 15.12 14.14
N ASP A 96 17.11 15.56 12.97
CA ASP A 96 16.28 15.79 11.79
C ASP A 96 15.61 14.48 11.29
N PHE A 97 16.31 13.36 11.46
CA PHE A 97 15.78 12.04 11.13
C PHE A 97 14.69 11.58 12.14
N VAL A 98 14.87 11.85 13.42
CA VAL A 98 13.88 11.50 14.46
C VAL A 98 12.59 12.29 14.24
N GLU A 99 12.67 13.60 14.02
CA GLU A 99 11.50 14.43 13.70
C GLU A 99 10.79 13.94 12.44
N SER A 100 11.55 13.51 11.45
CA SER A 100 11.00 12.94 10.22
C SER A 100 10.27 11.61 10.48
N LEU A 101 10.70 10.78 11.42
CA LEU A 101 10.00 9.55 11.81
C LEU A 101 8.67 9.86 12.50
N ASP A 102 8.61 10.85 13.37
CA ASP A 102 7.35 11.27 14.02
C ASP A 102 6.34 11.74 12.96
N MET A 103 6.79 12.50 11.97
CA MET A 103 5.96 12.88 10.82
C MET A 103 5.49 11.66 10.01
N LEU A 104 6.33 10.63 9.83
CA LEU A 104 5.96 9.41 9.14
C LEU A 104 4.83 8.68 9.88
N PHE A 105 4.92 8.56 11.19
CA PHE A 105 3.87 7.93 11.99
C PHE A 105 2.56 8.71 11.97
N ALA A 106 2.61 10.03 12.00
CA ALA A 106 1.42 10.86 11.82
C ALA A 106 0.77 10.62 10.44
N GLN A 107 1.56 10.63 9.36
CA GLN A 107 1.10 10.32 8.00
C GLN A 107 0.59 8.89 7.86
N PHE A 108 1.17 7.94 8.60
CA PHE A 108 0.68 6.56 8.67
C PHE A 108 -0.75 6.53 9.24
N GLY A 109 -1.00 7.20 10.36
CA GLY A 109 -2.34 7.31 10.95
C GLY A 109 -3.37 7.88 9.99
N ASP A 110 -3.03 8.97 9.29
CA ASP A 110 -3.88 9.57 8.26
C ASP A 110 -4.18 8.60 7.12
N SER A 111 -3.19 7.84 6.69
CA SER A 111 -3.34 6.86 5.60
C SER A 111 -4.20 5.67 6.02
N VAL A 112 -4.07 5.20 7.26
CA VAL A 112 -4.94 4.18 7.84
C VAL A 112 -6.38 4.68 7.96
N ALA A 113 -6.57 5.94 8.36
CA ALA A 113 -7.91 6.54 8.43
C ALA A 113 -8.56 6.61 7.04
N ARG A 114 -7.80 6.98 6.00
CA ARG A 114 -8.29 6.98 4.61
C ARG A 114 -8.63 5.56 4.13
N LEU A 115 -7.76 4.59 4.39
CA LEU A 115 -8.00 3.18 4.06
C LEU A 115 -9.26 2.65 4.77
N SER A 116 -9.44 2.98 6.05
CA SER A 116 -10.65 2.66 6.82
C SER A 116 -11.89 3.29 6.21
N GLY A 117 -11.79 4.55 5.75
CA GLY A 117 -12.89 5.26 5.09
C GLY A 117 -13.38 4.59 3.81
N LEU A 118 -12.53 3.83 3.12
CA LEU A 118 -12.92 3.09 1.92
C LEU A 118 -13.94 1.98 2.21
N LEU A 119 -14.01 1.45 3.44
CA LEU A 119 -14.99 0.46 3.86
C LEU A 119 -16.44 0.97 3.75
N SER A 120 -16.64 2.27 3.95
CA SER A 120 -17.97 2.90 3.87
C SER A 120 -18.39 3.34 2.45
N ILE A 121 -17.53 3.17 1.47
CA ILE A 121 -17.79 3.58 0.08
C ILE A 121 -18.22 2.36 -0.71
N HIS A 122 -19.52 2.13 -0.83
CA HIS A 122 -20.10 1.12 -1.69
C HIS A 122 -20.03 1.56 -3.15
N LEU A 123 -19.69 0.63 -4.04
CA LEU A 123 -19.58 0.81 -5.48
C LEU A 123 -20.61 -0.08 -6.17
N ASP A 124 -21.41 0.51 -7.06
CA ASP A 124 -22.40 -0.21 -7.87
C ASP A 124 -21.73 -0.95 -9.03
N HIS A 125 -20.60 -0.44 -9.49
CA HIS A 125 -19.82 -0.99 -10.62
C HIS A 125 -18.33 -1.15 -10.25
N PRO A 126 -17.97 -2.03 -9.28
CA PRO A 126 -16.64 -2.10 -8.71
C PRO A 126 -15.55 -2.49 -9.72
N VAL A 127 -15.86 -3.31 -10.72
CA VAL A 127 -14.94 -3.70 -11.80
C VAL A 127 -14.60 -2.50 -12.69
N ASN A 128 -15.62 -1.70 -13.04
CA ASN A 128 -15.41 -0.46 -13.80
C ASN A 128 -14.59 0.56 -12.99
N ALA A 129 -14.88 0.68 -11.69
CA ALA A 129 -14.11 1.55 -10.79
C ALA A 129 -12.64 1.12 -10.72
N MET A 130 -12.36 -0.17 -10.54
CA MET A 130 -10.99 -0.72 -10.55
C MET A 130 -10.27 -0.40 -11.85
N THR A 131 -10.92 -0.66 -12.98
CA THR A 131 -10.37 -0.39 -14.32
C THR A 131 -10.04 1.10 -14.48
N ALA A 132 -10.98 1.97 -14.13
CA ALA A 132 -10.80 3.42 -14.26
C ALA A 132 -9.67 3.96 -13.38
N ILE A 133 -9.55 3.47 -12.14
CA ILE A 133 -8.49 3.86 -11.22
C ILE A 133 -7.13 3.34 -11.68
N CYS A 134 -7.05 2.08 -12.12
CA CYS A 134 -5.81 1.53 -12.70
C CYS A 134 -5.32 2.36 -13.89
N LYS A 135 -6.22 2.78 -14.77
CA LYS A 135 -5.91 3.69 -15.89
C LYS A 135 -5.47 5.08 -15.39
N ARG A 136 -6.18 5.64 -14.41
CA ARG A 136 -5.88 6.95 -13.82
C ARG A 136 -4.48 6.99 -13.22
N LEU A 137 -4.06 5.88 -12.60
CA LEU A 137 -2.74 5.72 -11.99
C LEU A 137 -1.68 5.25 -13.01
N ALA A 138 -2.04 5.06 -14.29
CA ALA A 138 -1.17 4.56 -15.34
C ALA A 138 -0.46 3.25 -14.94
N LEU A 139 -1.20 2.32 -14.33
CA LEU A 139 -0.65 1.03 -13.91
C LEU A 139 -0.37 0.16 -15.14
N PRO A 140 0.57 -0.82 -15.07
CA PRO A 140 0.90 -1.70 -16.18
C PRO A 140 -0.32 -2.49 -16.67
N LYS A 141 -0.77 -2.20 -17.90
CA LYS A 141 -2.03 -2.70 -18.48
C LYS A 141 -2.22 -4.20 -18.28
N LYS A 142 -1.22 -5.01 -18.68
CA LYS A 142 -1.35 -6.48 -18.69
C LYS A 142 -1.61 -7.01 -17.26
N ALA A 143 -0.81 -6.58 -16.29
CA ALA A 143 -0.96 -7.01 -14.90
C ALA A 143 -2.23 -6.45 -14.25
N ALA A 144 -2.62 -5.21 -14.60
CA ALA A 144 -3.86 -4.63 -14.11
C ALA A 144 -5.09 -5.38 -14.64
N MET A 145 -5.13 -5.75 -15.94
CA MET A 145 -6.23 -6.53 -16.49
C MET A 145 -6.32 -7.91 -15.84
N GLU A 146 -5.19 -8.60 -15.63
CA GLU A 146 -5.17 -9.89 -14.94
C GLU A 146 -5.72 -9.79 -13.51
N ALA A 147 -5.35 -8.74 -12.77
CA ALA A 147 -5.90 -8.50 -11.42
C ALA A 147 -7.40 -8.14 -11.45
N ILE A 148 -7.85 -7.41 -12.47
CA ILE A 148 -9.28 -7.08 -12.66
C ILE A 148 -10.08 -8.34 -12.95
N ASP A 149 -9.60 -9.21 -13.85
CA ASP A 149 -10.27 -10.47 -14.17
C ASP A 149 -10.37 -11.38 -12.93
N MET A 150 -9.31 -11.45 -12.11
CA MET A 150 -9.32 -12.17 -10.83
C MET A 150 -10.36 -11.59 -9.85
N PHE A 151 -10.43 -10.28 -9.76
CA PHE A 151 -11.39 -9.59 -8.89
C PHE A 151 -12.82 -9.81 -9.34
N GLU A 152 -13.10 -9.68 -10.65
CA GLU A 152 -14.43 -9.93 -11.24
C GLU A 152 -14.90 -11.36 -10.97
N MET A 153 -13.99 -12.35 -11.14
CA MET A 153 -14.32 -13.75 -10.84
C MET A 153 -14.58 -13.99 -9.35
N ALA A 154 -13.89 -13.27 -8.47
CA ALA A 154 -14.02 -13.43 -7.02
C ALA A 154 -15.31 -12.78 -6.47
N ILE A 155 -15.71 -11.62 -7.02
CA ILE A 155 -16.86 -10.86 -6.53
C ILE A 155 -18.19 -11.38 -7.15
N GLY A 156 -18.15 -11.89 -8.38
CA GLY A 156 -19.38 -12.30 -9.11
C GLY A 156 -20.35 -11.13 -9.31
N GLU A 157 -21.59 -11.30 -8.87
CA GLU A 157 -22.65 -10.28 -8.93
C GLU A 157 -22.77 -9.47 -7.61
N ASP A 158 -21.92 -9.72 -6.64
CA ASP A 158 -21.98 -9.05 -5.34
C ASP A 158 -21.48 -7.59 -5.45
N SER A 159 -22.04 -6.73 -4.60
CA SER A 159 -21.54 -5.38 -4.42
C SER A 159 -20.21 -5.39 -3.65
N ALA A 160 -19.34 -4.45 -3.95
CA ALA A 160 -18.08 -4.29 -3.24
C ALA A 160 -17.89 -2.87 -2.72
N THR A 161 -17.02 -2.74 -1.72
CA THR A 161 -16.58 -1.44 -1.26
C THR A 161 -15.33 -0.99 -2.01
N ALA A 162 -15.04 0.31 -1.97
CA ALA A 162 -13.78 0.84 -2.47
C ALA A 162 -12.56 0.19 -1.79
N HIS A 163 -12.73 -0.26 -0.54
CA HIS A 163 -11.71 -1.02 0.19
C HIS A 163 -11.42 -2.37 -0.50
N ASP A 164 -12.45 -3.11 -0.91
CA ASP A 164 -12.27 -4.40 -1.57
C ASP A 164 -11.53 -4.23 -2.90
N VAL A 165 -11.89 -3.21 -3.67
CA VAL A 165 -11.20 -2.87 -4.90
C VAL A 165 -9.74 -2.46 -4.63
N PHE A 166 -9.48 -1.63 -3.61
CA PHE A 166 -8.12 -1.23 -3.25
C PHE A 166 -7.26 -2.43 -2.86
N VAL A 167 -7.82 -3.37 -2.09
CA VAL A 167 -7.12 -4.61 -1.71
C VAL A 167 -6.87 -5.49 -2.94
N ALA A 168 -7.85 -5.65 -3.83
CA ALA A 168 -7.70 -6.41 -5.07
C ALA A 168 -6.60 -5.84 -5.99
N MET A 169 -6.48 -4.52 -6.06
CA MET A 169 -5.40 -3.87 -6.81
C MET A 169 -4.00 -4.29 -6.35
N GLN A 170 -3.84 -4.75 -5.09
CA GLN A 170 -2.55 -5.18 -4.56
C GLN A 170 -2.04 -6.49 -5.20
N GLU A 171 -2.85 -7.19 -5.99
CA GLU A 171 -2.39 -8.30 -6.83
C GLU A 171 -1.45 -7.84 -7.95
N ILE A 172 -1.58 -6.61 -8.42
CA ILE A 172 -0.79 -6.08 -9.54
C ILE A 172 0.73 -6.14 -9.27
N PRO A 173 1.27 -5.64 -8.15
CA PRO A 173 2.69 -5.78 -7.82
C PRO A 173 3.14 -7.26 -7.73
N PHE A 174 2.27 -8.14 -7.24
CA PHE A 174 2.59 -9.56 -7.15
C PHE A 174 2.69 -10.21 -8.52
N ILE A 175 1.72 -10.00 -9.39
CA ILE A 175 1.75 -10.47 -10.78
C ILE A 175 3.04 -10.04 -11.46
N LEU A 176 3.42 -8.78 -11.31
CA LEU A 176 4.66 -8.25 -11.88
C LEU A 176 5.92 -8.87 -11.25
N LYS A 177 5.88 -9.15 -9.94
CA LYS A 177 6.99 -9.84 -9.25
C LYS A 177 7.20 -11.24 -9.79
N THR A 178 6.13 -12.00 -10.01
CA THR A 178 6.21 -13.35 -10.60
C THR A 178 6.72 -13.32 -12.05
N GLN A 179 6.55 -12.20 -12.75
CA GLN A 179 7.06 -11.95 -14.08
C GLN A 179 8.51 -11.43 -14.09
N GLY A 180 9.17 -11.37 -12.94
CA GLY A 180 10.58 -10.96 -12.82
C GLY A 180 10.81 -9.44 -12.82
N THR A 181 9.78 -8.64 -12.52
CA THR A 181 9.96 -7.19 -12.39
C THR A 181 10.88 -6.88 -11.20
N PRO A 182 11.92 -6.05 -11.37
CA PRO A 182 12.81 -5.66 -10.29
C PRO A 182 12.09 -4.99 -9.11
N GLU A 183 12.52 -5.28 -7.90
CA GLU A 183 11.91 -4.76 -6.66
C GLU A 183 11.86 -3.22 -6.60
N SER A 184 12.88 -2.54 -7.14
CA SER A 184 12.89 -1.08 -7.22
C SER A 184 11.72 -0.51 -8.03
N LYS A 185 11.35 -1.19 -9.12
CA LYS A 185 10.17 -0.80 -9.92
C LYS A 185 8.86 -1.14 -9.21
N LEU A 186 8.82 -2.26 -8.47
CA LEU A 186 7.66 -2.63 -7.66
C LEU A 186 7.42 -1.62 -6.54
N LEU A 187 8.48 -1.10 -5.90
CA LEU A 187 8.36 -0.04 -4.91
C LEU A 187 7.75 1.24 -5.50
N ALA A 188 8.28 1.70 -6.63
CA ALA A 188 7.74 2.89 -7.29
C ALA A 188 6.26 2.70 -7.70
N LEU A 189 5.89 1.48 -8.13
CA LEU A 189 4.52 1.13 -8.44
C LEU A 189 3.63 1.20 -7.19
N GLN A 190 4.04 0.61 -6.07
CA GLN A 190 3.31 0.63 -4.81
C GLN A 190 3.14 2.06 -4.27
N GLU A 191 4.17 2.91 -4.35
CA GLU A 191 4.08 4.34 -4.03
C GLU A 191 3.01 5.04 -4.89
N ASN A 192 2.96 4.73 -6.19
CA ASN A 192 1.93 5.28 -7.07
C ASN A 192 0.53 4.77 -6.74
N MET A 193 0.40 3.47 -6.44
CA MET A 193 -0.88 2.86 -6.06
C MET A 193 -1.44 3.43 -4.76
N ALA A 194 -0.61 3.81 -3.80
CA ALA A 194 -1.03 4.46 -2.56
C ALA A 194 -1.81 5.77 -2.80
N ARG A 195 -1.63 6.43 -3.95
CA ARG A 195 -2.42 7.61 -4.34
C ARG A 195 -3.91 7.31 -4.47
N ALA A 196 -4.28 6.03 -4.69
CA ALA A 196 -5.69 5.63 -4.72
C ALA A 196 -6.42 5.97 -3.41
N LEU A 197 -5.71 5.99 -2.27
CA LEU A 197 -6.28 6.37 -0.97
C LEU A 197 -6.77 7.83 -0.91
N THR A 198 -6.34 8.67 -1.84
CA THR A 198 -6.71 10.09 -1.90
C THR A 198 -7.74 10.40 -2.99
N LEU A 199 -8.13 9.42 -3.78
CA LEU A 199 -9.10 9.59 -4.86
C LEU A 199 -10.53 9.66 -4.31
N LYS A 200 -11.40 10.37 -5.03
CA LYS A 200 -12.84 10.32 -4.82
C LYS A 200 -13.41 9.11 -5.56
N TRP A 201 -13.47 7.98 -4.91
CA TRP A 201 -13.82 6.69 -5.51
C TRP A 201 -15.14 6.69 -6.26
N ARG A 202 -16.16 7.39 -5.77
CA ARG A 202 -17.47 7.50 -6.43
C ARG A 202 -17.40 8.16 -7.81
N ASP A 203 -16.37 8.99 -8.07
CA ASP A 203 -16.16 9.61 -9.38
C ASP A 203 -15.71 8.60 -10.46
N TYR A 204 -15.33 7.38 -10.03
CA TYR A 204 -14.87 6.28 -10.89
C TYR A 204 -15.89 5.13 -11.01
N ASP A 205 -17.02 5.21 -10.31
CA ASP A 205 -18.09 4.20 -10.30
C ASP A 205 -18.98 4.35 -11.55
N TYR A 206 -18.42 4.06 -12.72
CA TYR A 206 -19.08 4.26 -13.99
C TYR A 206 -20.02 3.11 -14.32
N ALA A 207 -21.31 3.43 -14.66
CA ALA A 207 -22.30 2.46 -15.14
C ALA A 207 -21.95 1.86 -16.52
N ARG A 208 -21.17 2.58 -17.33
CA ARG A 208 -20.73 2.09 -18.63
C ARG A 208 -19.38 1.39 -18.49
N GLU A 209 -19.22 0.32 -19.28
CA GLU A 209 -17.94 -0.41 -19.37
C GLU A 209 -16.77 0.55 -19.61
N VAL A 210 -15.76 0.47 -18.79
CA VAL A 210 -14.51 1.22 -18.92
C VAL A 210 -13.51 0.37 -19.70
N LYS A 211 -13.37 0.65 -20.98
CA LYS A 211 -12.36 -0.02 -21.82
C LYS A 211 -10.95 0.50 -21.52
N TRP A 212 -9.99 -0.41 -21.54
CA TRP A 212 -8.57 -0.04 -21.32
C TRP A 212 -8.00 0.63 -22.58
#